data_de7841a69b12047e92f58f767669a2fb
#
_entry.id   de7841a69b12047e92f58f767669a2fb
#
_cell.length_a   1.000
_cell.length_b   1.000
_cell.length_c   1.000
_cell.angle_alpha   90.00
_cell.angle_beta   90.00
_cell.angle_gamma   90.00
#
_symmetry.space_group_name_H-M   'P 1'
#
loop_
_entity.id
_entity.type
_entity.pdbx_description
1 polymer ?
#
loop_
_entity_poly.entity_id
_entity_poly.type
_entity_poly.pdbx_seq_one_letter_code
_entity_poly.pdbx_strand_id
1 'polypeptide(L)'
;MFEWFVSFIVSAVISWALSPDPDDIEDQQDGVLLNKQSNSAQIPVIYGNRKVGGTRVFVETSGSDNDYLYIALVLCEGEIQSIQNIWINDVLSTDSKFSGLVTINKHLGSDTQTVDSTLLNAPSWTSAHTLKGVAYLGIRLKWDREVFGSIPNIQADVLGRKVYDPRNGSTVYSQNPALCLLDYMTNTRYGKGLTSTSFESDYASWKNSADICDINVTPYSSGSTIDMFSCNAVINTDNTLMTNMKVFMSGMRGVVPYTQGVYKLIVEAAGSPLFAFTEDHIVEGISFEGEKRSNRYNRVIATFTNPQNNWQEDQVEYPDAGSSEYTTLLSEDGGFQLEHRVNLATITNVYQAKHIAQSILKKSREGIRCSFLATAEALQVAIGDIVSVTHRTPAWSAKPFRVIDLSLKADGNVIVALAEHQDSIYSWASVTQIPTVPDTNLPDPYGVSAPTSLSIYSGENYQVTNDDGSTSPRIYLTWTDSNDSFVDYYIVQVRIAGGTPSENPWDVEHTTDSSPIYIIGVASGTTIDVRIKAVNAMGVSSAWVQVDNHAISALVGGGGGGGVTTFSQADYPSVDIEEGDIWYETDASNQIYSYD
;
A
#
# COMPACT_ATOMS: atom_id res chain seq x y z
N MET A 1 46.65 -15.00 21.91
CA MET A 1 45.77 -16.10 21.43
C MET A 1 44.37 -16.03 22.07
N PHE A 2 44.29 -15.68 23.32
CA PHE A 2 43.03 -15.55 24.07
C PHE A 2 42.19 -14.35 23.59
N GLU A 3 42.81 -13.19 23.38
CA GLU A 3 42.12 -11.97 22.90
C GLU A 3 41.55 -12.12 21.49
N TRP A 4 42.18 -12.89 20.62
CA TRP A 4 41.72 -13.13 19.25
C TRP A 4 40.45 -14.02 19.22
N PHE A 5 40.35 -14.98 20.15
CA PHE A 5 39.23 -15.91 20.23
C PHE A 5 37.96 -15.23 20.80
N VAL A 6 38.13 -14.39 21.81
CA VAL A 6 37.00 -13.62 22.41
C VAL A 6 36.45 -12.58 21.41
N SER A 7 37.34 -11.87 20.73
CA SER A 7 36.96 -10.91 19.70
C SER A 7 36.19 -11.55 18.53
N PHE A 8 36.56 -12.76 18.12
CA PHE A 8 35.90 -13.49 17.03
C PHE A 8 34.50 -13.95 17.40
N ILE A 9 34.29 -14.51 18.61
CA ILE A 9 32.97 -14.99 19.07
C ILE A 9 32.04 -13.81 19.30
N VAL A 10 32.49 -12.75 19.96
CA VAL A 10 31.70 -11.53 20.21
C VAL A 10 31.29 -10.87 18.92
N SER A 11 32.17 -10.77 17.91
CA SER A 11 31.83 -10.19 16.61
C SER A 11 30.83 -11.02 15.84
N ALA A 12 30.91 -12.36 15.89
CA ALA A 12 30.01 -13.24 15.16
C ALA A 12 28.58 -13.23 15.69
N VAL A 13 28.40 -13.20 17.03
CA VAL A 13 27.06 -13.22 17.63
C VAL A 13 26.35 -11.87 17.50
N ILE A 14 27.08 -10.77 17.56
CA ILE A 14 26.48 -9.42 17.54
C ILE A 14 26.23 -8.91 16.12
N SER A 15 27.10 -9.20 15.17
CA SER A 15 26.83 -8.90 13.76
C SER A 15 25.59 -9.66 13.27
N TRP A 16 25.34 -10.83 13.84
CA TRP A 16 24.16 -11.64 13.54
C TRP A 16 22.86 -11.11 14.19
N ALA A 17 22.94 -10.51 15.37
CA ALA A 17 21.78 -10.01 16.12
C ALA A 17 21.36 -8.57 15.78
N LEU A 18 22.24 -7.77 15.16
CA LEU A 18 22.05 -6.33 15.00
C LEU A 18 21.92 -5.81 13.58
N SER A 19 22.29 -6.61 12.60
CA SER A 19 22.09 -6.28 11.19
C SER A 19 21.83 -7.59 10.45
N PRO A 20 20.63 -7.85 9.96
CA PRO A 20 20.54 -8.58 8.72
C PRO A 20 21.34 -7.76 7.72
N ASP A 21 22.33 -8.37 7.08
CA ASP A 21 23.03 -7.74 5.97
C ASP A 21 21.94 -7.28 5.00
N PRO A 22 21.86 -6.00 4.59
CA PRO A 22 20.84 -5.54 3.65
C PRO A 22 20.82 -6.35 2.36
N ASP A 23 21.97 -6.89 1.95
CA ASP A 23 22.12 -7.76 0.79
C ASP A 23 21.52 -9.17 1.00
N ASP A 24 21.27 -9.62 2.24
CA ASP A 24 20.67 -10.92 2.56
C ASP A 24 19.13 -10.89 2.59
N ILE A 25 18.51 -9.73 2.61
CA ILE A 25 17.05 -9.57 2.49
C ILE A 25 16.77 -9.10 1.08
N GLU A 26 16.80 -10.03 0.13
CA GLU A 26 16.25 -9.80 -1.20
C GLU A 26 14.85 -9.22 -1.08
N ASP A 27 14.49 -8.39 -2.03
CA ASP A 27 13.19 -7.72 -2.11
C ASP A 27 12.06 -8.77 -2.13
N GLN A 28 11.61 -9.18 -0.92
CA GLN A 28 10.56 -10.19 -0.75
C GLN A 28 9.19 -9.70 -1.19
N GLN A 29 9.09 -8.43 -1.54
CA GLN A 29 7.84 -7.75 -1.88
C GLN A 29 7.59 -7.71 -3.38
N ASP A 30 8.61 -7.98 -4.20
CA ASP A 30 8.49 -7.94 -5.66
C ASP A 30 7.42 -8.91 -6.16
N GLY A 31 6.40 -8.36 -6.80
CA GLY A 31 5.31 -9.11 -7.39
C GLY A 31 4.27 -9.68 -6.43
N VAL A 32 4.26 -9.28 -5.14
CA VAL A 32 3.23 -9.71 -4.17
C VAL A 32 1.83 -9.28 -4.60
N LEU A 33 1.70 -8.11 -5.22
CA LEU A 33 0.41 -7.56 -5.69
C LEU A 33 0.02 -8.02 -7.09
N LEU A 34 0.87 -8.76 -7.79
CA LEU A 34 0.59 -9.23 -9.15
C LEU A 34 0.15 -10.69 -9.17
N ASN A 35 -0.76 -11.02 -10.08
CA ASN A 35 -1.10 -12.42 -10.30
C ASN A 35 0.00 -13.11 -11.11
N LYS A 36 0.55 -14.17 -10.54
CA LYS A 36 1.46 -15.08 -11.24
C LYS A 36 0.66 -16.24 -11.87
N GLN A 37 1.13 -16.75 -12.99
CA GLN A 37 0.59 -18.00 -13.57
C GLN A 37 1.70 -19.03 -13.56
N SER A 38 1.55 -20.04 -12.72
CA SER A 38 2.55 -21.09 -12.57
C SER A 38 1.93 -22.32 -11.91
N ASN A 39 2.34 -23.48 -12.34
CA ASN A 39 2.02 -24.77 -11.73
C ASN A 39 3.15 -25.29 -10.80
N SER A 40 4.23 -24.53 -10.68
CA SER A 40 5.39 -24.83 -9.81
C SER A 40 5.80 -23.66 -8.90
N ALA A 41 5.03 -22.56 -8.89
CA ALA A 41 5.30 -21.45 -7.98
C ALA A 41 5.11 -21.86 -6.53
N GLN A 42 5.97 -21.36 -5.66
CA GLN A 42 5.83 -21.56 -4.23
C GLN A 42 4.61 -20.80 -3.69
N ILE A 43 3.93 -21.43 -2.75
CA ILE A 43 2.77 -20.83 -2.09
C ILE A 43 3.29 -20.11 -0.83
N PRO A 44 3.11 -18.77 -0.73
CA PRO A 44 3.58 -18.03 0.44
C PRO A 44 2.73 -18.31 1.69
N VAL A 45 3.26 -17.98 2.84
CA VAL A 45 2.52 -17.93 4.11
C VAL A 45 2.26 -16.48 4.48
N ILE A 46 1.02 -16.14 4.85
CA ILE A 46 0.63 -14.78 5.23
C ILE A 46 0.40 -14.72 6.74
N TYR A 47 1.12 -13.82 7.41
CA TYR A 47 0.89 -13.44 8.80
C TYR A 47 0.37 -12.00 8.87
N GLY A 48 -0.55 -11.75 9.79
CA GLY A 48 -1.16 -10.43 9.95
C GLY A 48 -2.06 -10.03 8.78
N ASN A 49 -2.12 -8.77 8.45
CA ASN A 49 -2.96 -8.19 7.40
C ASN A 49 -2.13 -7.80 6.18
N ARG A 50 -2.46 -8.37 5.00
CA ARG A 50 -1.75 -8.05 3.74
C ARG A 50 -2.69 -8.05 2.55
N LYS A 51 -2.44 -7.15 1.58
CA LYS A 51 -3.00 -7.22 0.23
C LYS A 51 -2.08 -8.05 -0.65
N VAL A 52 -2.62 -9.04 -1.35
CA VAL A 52 -1.86 -9.98 -2.19
C VAL A 52 -2.57 -10.27 -3.51
N GLY A 53 -1.80 -10.55 -4.56
CA GLY A 53 -2.32 -10.90 -5.89
C GLY A 53 -2.54 -12.40 -6.09
N GLY A 54 -1.73 -13.25 -5.47
CA GLY A 54 -1.84 -14.71 -5.57
C GLY A 54 -1.37 -15.34 -6.88
N THR A 55 -1.44 -16.68 -6.92
CA THR A 55 -1.01 -17.50 -8.07
C THR A 55 -2.21 -18.17 -8.73
N ARG A 56 -2.37 -17.98 -10.04
CA ARG A 56 -3.38 -18.70 -10.85
C ARG A 56 -2.90 -20.12 -11.09
N VAL A 57 -3.52 -21.08 -10.42
CA VAL A 57 -3.22 -22.51 -10.55
C VAL A 57 -4.13 -23.23 -11.52
N PHE A 58 -5.26 -22.62 -11.85
CA PHE A 58 -6.22 -23.11 -12.82
C PHE A 58 -6.85 -21.94 -13.57
N VAL A 59 -6.93 -22.08 -14.89
CA VAL A 59 -7.59 -21.12 -15.79
C VAL A 59 -8.21 -21.90 -16.92
N GLU A 60 -9.53 -21.82 -17.08
CA GLU A 60 -10.26 -22.52 -18.15
C GLU A 60 -11.48 -21.71 -18.58
N THR A 61 -11.85 -21.80 -19.84
CA THR A 61 -13.05 -21.18 -20.40
C THR A 61 -14.16 -22.20 -20.64
N SER A 62 -15.41 -21.74 -20.60
CA SER A 62 -16.57 -22.52 -21.01
C SER A 62 -17.69 -21.63 -21.59
N GLY A 63 -18.76 -22.28 -22.06
CA GLY A 63 -19.86 -21.63 -22.77
C GLY A 63 -19.75 -21.84 -24.28
N SER A 64 -20.82 -21.53 -25.04
CA SER A 64 -20.88 -21.75 -26.50
C SER A 64 -19.82 -20.93 -27.26
N ASP A 65 -19.49 -19.73 -26.75
CA ASP A 65 -18.54 -18.77 -27.33
C ASP A 65 -17.37 -18.46 -26.38
N ASN A 66 -17.10 -19.35 -25.40
CA ASN A 66 -16.14 -19.13 -24.32
C ASN A 66 -16.46 -17.90 -23.46
N ASP A 67 -17.75 -17.63 -23.24
CA ASP A 67 -18.21 -16.43 -22.50
C ASP A 67 -17.83 -16.45 -21.03
N TYR A 68 -17.44 -17.58 -20.47
CA TYR A 68 -17.08 -17.70 -19.06
C TYR A 68 -15.63 -18.10 -18.91
N LEU A 69 -14.92 -17.37 -18.05
CA LEU A 69 -13.56 -17.68 -17.62
C LEU A 69 -13.58 -18.10 -16.15
N TYR A 70 -13.04 -19.27 -15.85
CA TYR A 70 -12.90 -19.83 -14.51
C TYR A 70 -11.45 -19.76 -14.07
N ILE A 71 -11.21 -19.26 -12.86
CA ILE A 71 -9.88 -19.10 -12.28
C ILE A 71 -9.88 -19.65 -10.85
N ALA A 72 -8.95 -20.53 -10.53
CA ALA A 72 -8.56 -20.80 -9.15
C ALA A 72 -7.32 -19.96 -8.83
N LEU A 73 -7.47 -19.00 -7.95
CA LEU A 73 -6.41 -18.08 -7.53
C LEU A 73 -5.98 -18.42 -6.10
N VAL A 74 -4.83 -19.05 -5.95
CA VAL A 74 -4.24 -19.40 -4.66
C VAL A 74 -3.60 -18.17 -4.04
N LEU A 75 -3.95 -17.87 -2.79
CA LEU A 75 -3.46 -16.72 -2.05
C LEU A 75 -2.30 -17.09 -1.10
N CYS A 76 -2.48 -18.13 -0.29
CA CYS A 76 -1.46 -18.55 0.67
C CYS A 76 -1.69 -19.97 1.19
N GLU A 77 -0.67 -20.48 1.85
CA GLU A 77 -0.63 -21.78 2.54
C GLU A 77 -1.30 -21.69 3.91
N GLY A 78 -2.05 -22.71 4.27
CA GLY A 78 -2.67 -22.91 5.58
C GLY A 78 -4.00 -22.19 5.77
N GLU A 79 -4.60 -22.43 6.94
CA GLU A 79 -5.86 -21.78 7.31
C GLU A 79 -5.63 -20.35 7.77
N ILE A 80 -6.40 -19.43 7.17
CA ILE A 80 -6.38 -17.98 7.46
C ILE A 80 -7.64 -17.55 8.20
N GLN A 81 -7.58 -16.34 8.79
CA GLN A 81 -8.74 -15.77 9.49
C GLN A 81 -9.85 -15.38 8.54
N SER A 82 -9.54 -14.61 7.49
CA SER A 82 -10.55 -14.17 6.51
C SER A 82 -9.92 -13.56 5.27
N ILE A 83 -10.70 -13.51 4.19
CA ILE A 83 -10.44 -12.69 3.00
C ILE A 83 -11.46 -11.56 3.03
N GLN A 84 -10.99 -10.31 3.13
CA GLN A 84 -11.84 -9.13 3.27
C GLN A 84 -12.27 -8.58 1.91
N ASN A 85 -11.61 -7.55 1.43
CA ASN A 85 -11.88 -6.94 0.14
C ASN A 85 -11.20 -7.72 -0.99
N ILE A 86 -11.82 -7.72 -2.15
CA ILE A 86 -11.24 -8.27 -3.37
C ILE A 86 -11.26 -7.16 -4.41
N TRP A 87 -10.16 -6.97 -5.08
CA TRP A 87 -9.93 -5.93 -6.07
C TRP A 87 -9.72 -6.55 -7.43
N ILE A 88 -10.30 -5.95 -8.45
CA ILE A 88 -10.16 -6.35 -9.86
C ILE A 88 -9.63 -5.13 -10.61
N ASN A 89 -8.37 -5.17 -11.08
CA ASN A 89 -7.68 -4.02 -11.64
C ASN A 89 -7.83 -2.76 -10.76
N ASP A 90 -7.51 -2.90 -9.46
CA ASP A 90 -7.57 -1.86 -8.43
C ASP A 90 -8.97 -1.28 -8.12
N VAL A 91 -10.04 -1.88 -8.65
CA VAL A 91 -11.44 -1.56 -8.34
C VAL A 91 -12.06 -2.65 -7.49
N LEU A 92 -12.83 -2.28 -6.48
CA LEU A 92 -13.53 -3.26 -5.62
C LEU A 92 -14.42 -4.19 -6.44
N SER A 93 -14.34 -5.49 -6.19
CA SER A 93 -15.18 -6.50 -6.87
C SER A 93 -16.69 -6.32 -6.64
N THR A 94 -17.07 -5.50 -5.66
CA THR A 94 -18.46 -5.12 -5.35
C THR A 94 -18.95 -3.90 -6.12
N ASP A 95 -18.09 -3.28 -6.92
CA ASP A 95 -18.46 -2.14 -7.75
C ASP A 95 -19.57 -2.53 -8.75
N SER A 96 -20.47 -1.59 -9.02
CA SER A 96 -21.63 -1.80 -9.88
C SER A 96 -21.28 -2.25 -11.29
N LYS A 97 -20.11 -1.84 -11.82
CA LYS A 97 -19.62 -2.26 -13.14
C LYS A 97 -19.41 -3.78 -13.28
N PHE A 98 -19.20 -4.47 -12.17
CA PHE A 98 -19.01 -5.94 -12.15
C PHE A 98 -20.30 -6.71 -11.89
N SER A 99 -21.43 -6.01 -11.72
CA SER A 99 -22.71 -6.64 -11.40
C SER A 99 -23.15 -7.64 -12.47
N GLY A 100 -23.39 -8.89 -12.07
CA GLY A 100 -23.74 -9.99 -12.99
C GLY A 100 -22.58 -10.56 -13.82
N LEU A 101 -21.42 -9.92 -13.82
CA LEU A 101 -20.24 -10.35 -14.57
C LEU A 101 -19.26 -11.18 -13.73
N VAL A 102 -19.20 -10.96 -12.43
CA VAL A 102 -18.22 -11.56 -11.53
C VAL A 102 -18.89 -12.40 -10.45
N THR A 103 -18.39 -13.62 -10.25
CA THR A 103 -18.75 -14.48 -9.12
C THR A 103 -17.47 -14.93 -8.44
N ILE A 104 -17.36 -14.72 -7.12
CA ILE A 104 -16.17 -15.08 -6.35
C ILE A 104 -16.58 -15.83 -5.10
N ASN A 105 -16.00 -17.01 -4.91
CA ASN A 105 -16.09 -17.79 -3.67
C ASN A 105 -14.77 -17.71 -2.92
N LYS A 106 -14.85 -17.56 -1.60
CA LYS A 106 -13.70 -17.46 -0.70
C LYS A 106 -13.49 -18.77 0.02
N HIS A 107 -12.29 -19.35 -0.09
CA HIS A 107 -11.87 -20.55 0.62
C HIS A 107 -10.71 -20.21 1.55
N LEU A 108 -10.87 -20.52 2.84
CA LEU A 108 -9.95 -20.04 3.89
C LEU A 108 -8.79 -21.01 4.17
N GLY A 109 -8.66 -22.10 3.45
CA GLY A 109 -7.54 -23.03 3.62
C GLY A 109 -7.72 -24.04 4.76
N SER A 110 -8.93 -24.32 5.17
CA SER A 110 -9.20 -25.35 6.19
C SER A 110 -8.94 -26.76 5.64
N ASP A 111 -8.50 -27.69 6.50
CA ASP A 111 -8.30 -29.10 6.14
C ASP A 111 -9.62 -29.83 5.84
N THR A 112 -10.75 -29.23 6.19
CA THR A 112 -12.10 -29.76 5.95
C THR A 112 -12.81 -29.09 4.79
N GLN A 113 -12.15 -28.13 4.09
CA GLN A 113 -12.80 -27.42 2.98
C GLN A 113 -13.19 -28.36 1.84
N THR A 114 -14.31 -28.03 1.21
CA THR A 114 -14.89 -28.76 0.10
C THR A 114 -14.52 -28.12 -1.24
N VAL A 115 -14.83 -28.82 -2.32
CA VAL A 115 -14.65 -28.30 -3.68
C VAL A 115 -15.46 -27.02 -3.89
N ASP A 116 -14.92 -26.11 -4.68
CA ASP A 116 -15.61 -24.87 -5.08
C ASP A 116 -16.78 -25.17 -6.04
N SER A 117 -17.97 -24.70 -5.68
CA SER A 117 -19.20 -24.95 -6.45
C SER A 117 -19.25 -24.17 -7.78
N THR A 118 -18.58 -23.02 -7.85
CA THR A 118 -18.51 -22.22 -9.08
C THR A 118 -17.54 -22.86 -10.06
N LEU A 119 -16.38 -23.31 -9.61
CA LEU A 119 -15.37 -23.95 -10.44
C LEU A 119 -15.83 -25.32 -10.97
N LEU A 120 -16.75 -26.01 -10.29
CA LEU A 120 -17.36 -27.25 -10.79
C LEU A 120 -18.08 -27.10 -12.14
N ASN A 121 -18.37 -25.87 -12.58
CA ASN A 121 -18.93 -25.62 -13.92
C ASN A 121 -17.84 -25.53 -15.01
N ALA A 122 -16.56 -25.52 -14.65
CA ALA A 122 -15.46 -25.60 -15.59
C ALA A 122 -15.25 -27.07 -16.01
N PRO A 123 -15.00 -27.38 -17.30
CA PRO A 123 -14.95 -28.75 -17.83
C PRO A 123 -13.95 -29.67 -17.13
N SER A 124 -12.78 -29.16 -16.75
CA SER A 124 -11.69 -29.97 -16.16
C SER A 124 -11.65 -29.93 -14.62
N TRP A 125 -12.47 -29.12 -13.94
CA TRP A 125 -12.51 -29.07 -12.48
C TRP A 125 -13.48 -30.12 -11.93
N THR A 126 -12.99 -30.94 -11.01
CA THR A 126 -13.76 -32.06 -10.46
C THR A 126 -13.93 -31.97 -8.95
N SER A 127 -14.78 -32.79 -8.37
CA SER A 127 -14.98 -32.89 -6.91
C SER A 127 -13.71 -33.27 -6.11
N ALA A 128 -12.67 -33.76 -6.78
CA ALA A 128 -11.39 -34.08 -6.16
C ALA A 128 -10.52 -32.83 -5.90
N HIS A 129 -10.78 -31.73 -6.60
CA HIS A 129 -10.00 -30.48 -6.48
C HIS A 129 -10.49 -29.64 -5.28
N THR A 130 -10.18 -30.07 -4.07
CA THR A 130 -10.62 -29.43 -2.83
C THR A 130 -9.65 -28.38 -2.31
N LEU A 131 -8.38 -28.38 -2.75
CA LEU A 131 -7.29 -27.51 -2.30
C LEU A 131 -7.21 -27.35 -0.77
N LYS A 132 -7.39 -28.46 -0.02
CA LYS A 132 -7.30 -28.47 1.45
C LYS A 132 -5.96 -27.93 1.92
N GLY A 133 -5.97 -27.16 2.99
CA GLY A 133 -4.78 -26.54 3.55
C GLY A 133 -4.27 -25.32 2.77
N VAL A 134 -5.02 -24.84 1.75
CA VAL A 134 -4.63 -23.69 0.92
C VAL A 134 -5.79 -22.71 0.81
N ALA A 135 -5.54 -21.45 1.14
CA ALA A 135 -6.52 -20.39 0.96
C ALA A 135 -6.53 -19.90 -0.50
N TYR A 136 -7.70 -19.85 -1.10
CA TYR A 136 -7.85 -19.48 -2.51
C TYR A 136 -9.19 -18.83 -2.82
N LEU A 137 -9.26 -18.20 -3.99
CA LEU A 137 -10.50 -17.69 -4.58
C LEU A 137 -10.91 -18.58 -5.75
N GLY A 138 -12.16 -19.05 -5.73
CA GLY A 138 -12.83 -19.65 -6.89
C GLY A 138 -13.58 -18.55 -7.64
N ILE A 139 -13.17 -18.24 -8.86
CA ILE A 139 -13.63 -17.08 -9.60
C ILE A 139 -14.24 -17.51 -10.92
N ARG A 140 -15.39 -16.92 -11.27
CA ARG A 140 -15.98 -16.97 -12.60
C ARG A 140 -16.17 -15.56 -13.11
N LEU A 141 -15.62 -15.26 -14.27
CA LEU A 141 -15.83 -14.01 -15.00
C LEU A 141 -16.69 -14.29 -16.22
N LYS A 142 -17.74 -13.51 -16.44
CA LYS A 142 -18.48 -13.50 -17.71
C LYS A 142 -17.81 -12.47 -18.60
N TRP A 143 -17.49 -12.86 -19.82
CA TRP A 143 -16.84 -11.96 -20.77
C TRP A 143 -17.72 -10.75 -21.10
N ASP A 144 -17.15 -9.58 -20.98
CA ASP A 144 -17.72 -8.31 -21.40
C ASP A 144 -16.58 -7.45 -21.90
N ARG A 145 -16.66 -7.03 -23.17
CA ARG A 145 -15.56 -6.30 -23.82
C ARG A 145 -15.32 -4.91 -23.23
N GLU A 146 -16.36 -4.28 -22.70
CA GLU A 146 -16.27 -2.94 -22.12
C GLU A 146 -15.65 -2.96 -20.72
N VAL A 147 -15.78 -4.10 -20.00
CA VAL A 147 -15.29 -4.26 -18.63
C VAL A 147 -13.96 -4.99 -18.56
N PHE A 148 -13.76 -5.99 -19.41
CA PHE A 148 -12.57 -6.86 -19.41
C PHE A 148 -11.84 -6.84 -20.74
N GLY A 149 -10.81 -5.97 -20.88
CA GLY A 149 -9.96 -5.97 -22.07
C GLY A 149 -8.97 -7.14 -22.13
N SER A 150 -8.66 -7.75 -20.99
CA SER A 150 -7.75 -8.90 -20.79
C SER A 150 -8.10 -9.63 -19.51
N ILE A 151 -7.38 -10.72 -19.18
CA ILE A 151 -7.50 -11.38 -17.87
C ILE A 151 -7.05 -10.37 -16.80
N PRO A 152 -7.96 -9.94 -15.89
CA PRO A 152 -7.65 -8.88 -14.94
C PRO A 152 -6.65 -9.31 -13.88
N ASN A 153 -5.94 -8.35 -13.29
CA ASN A 153 -5.19 -8.55 -12.06
C ASN A 153 -6.17 -8.56 -10.88
N ILE A 154 -6.15 -9.63 -10.09
CA ILE A 154 -7.07 -9.81 -8.95
C ILE A 154 -6.26 -9.84 -7.67
N GLN A 155 -6.61 -8.97 -6.74
CA GLN A 155 -5.95 -8.82 -5.45
C GLN A 155 -6.94 -9.02 -4.33
N ALA A 156 -6.46 -9.45 -3.16
CA ALA A 156 -7.29 -9.66 -1.98
C ALA A 156 -6.62 -9.13 -0.72
N ASP A 157 -7.41 -8.49 0.15
CA ASP A 157 -7.01 -8.15 1.50
C ASP A 157 -7.20 -9.37 2.39
N VAL A 158 -6.11 -9.91 2.91
CA VAL A 158 -6.08 -11.16 3.66
C VAL A 158 -5.72 -10.89 5.12
N LEU A 159 -6.59 -11.28 6.05
CA LEU A 159 -6.21 -11.50 7.43
C LEU A 159 -5.64 -12.91 7.54
N GLY A 160 -4.34 -12.98 7.75
CA GLY A 160 -3.53 -14.17 7.58
C GLY A 160 -3.78 -15.27 8.63
N ARG A 161 -2.74 -16.00 8.89
CA ARG A 161 -2.74 -17.22 9.66
C ARG A 161 -3.17 -17.03 11.12
N LYS A 162 -3.92 -18.00 11.64
CA LYS A 162 -4.17 -18.15 13.08
C LYS A 162 -2.95 -18.79 13.74
N VAL A 163 -2.46 -18.21 14.83
CA VAL A 163 -1.25 -18.65 15.53
C VAL A 163 -1.56 -19.03 16.97
N TYR A 164 -0.76 -19.95 17.50
CA TYR A 164 -0.89 -20.39 18.90
C TYR A 164 -0.31 -19.34 19.86
N ASP A 165 -1.09 -18.97 20.87
CA ASP A 165 -0.64 -18.09 21.95
C ASP A 165 -0.41 -18.90 23.24
N PRO A 166 0.85 -19.09 23.66
CA PRO A 166 1.17 -19.86 24.86
C PRO A 166 0.71 -19.18 26.15
N ARG A 167 0.35 -17.90 26.13
CA ARG A 167 -0.12 -17.18 27.33
C ARG A 167 -1.51 -17.64 27.78
N ASN A 168 -2.35 -18.05 26.85
CA ASN A 168 -3.74 -18.46 27.10
C ASN A 168 -4.12 -19.83 26.50
N GLY A 169 -3.23 -20.44 25.71
CA GLY A 169 -3.45 -21.74 25.06
C GLY A 169 -4.40 -21.70 23.86
N SER A 170 -4.77 -20.52 23.35
CA SER A 170 -5.67 -20.39 22.19
C SER A 170 -4.90 -20.31 20.87
N THR A 171 -5.58 -20.70 19.77
CA THR A 171 -5.08 -20.51 18.40
C THR A 171 -6.02 -19.54 17.69
N VAL A 172 -5.58 -18.30 17.52
CA VAL A 172 -6.39 -17.21 16.99
C VAL A 172 -5.57 -16.34 16.02
N TYR A 173 -6.25 -15.51 15.24
CA TYR A 173 -5.58 -14.49 14.45
C TYR A 173 -4.83 -13.52 15.36
N SER A 174 -3.55 -13.28 15.03
CA SER A 174 -2.72 -12.31 15.74
C SER A 174 -1.72 -11.66 14.80
N GLN A 175 -1.41 -10.40 15.07
CA GLN A 175 -0.33 -9.64 14.44
C GLN A 175 0.91 -9.56 15.31
N ASN A 176 0.93 -10.27 16.44
CA ASN A 176 2.07 -10.28 17.35
C ASN A 176 3.26 -11.02 16.70
N PRO A 177 4.41 -10.36 16.45
CA PRO A 177 5.53 -10.96 15.73
C PRO A 177 6.19 -12.12 16.48
N ALA A 178 6.15 -12.13 17.81
CA ALA A 178 6.67 -13.24 18.61
C ALA A 178 5.84 -14.52 18.39
N LEU A 179 4.52 -14.40 18.34
CA LEU A 179 3.61 -15.51 18.09
C LEU A 179 3.70 -15.99 16.63
N CYS A 180 3.83 -15.07 15.67
CA CYS A 180 4.04 -15.41 14.26
C CYS A 180 5.35 -16.19 14.06
N LEU A 181 6.43 -15.76 14.69
CA LEU A 181 7.71 -16.48 14.65
C LEU A 181 7.62 -17.86 15.33
N LEU A 182 6.91 -17.98 16.44
CA LEU A 182 6.69 -19.26 17.12
C LEU A 182 5.94 -20.25 16.20
N ASP A 183 4.86 -19.81 15.54
CA ASP A 183 4.15 -20.62 14.55
C ASP A 183 5.09 -21.05 13.42
N TYR A 184 5.87 -20.11 12.87
CA TYR A 184 6.83 -20.42 11.81
C TYR A 184 7.87 -21.45 12.23
N MET A 185 8.42 -21.37 13.45
CA MET A 185 9.41 -22.32 13.97
C MET A 185 8.82 -23.71 14.27
N THR A 186 7.56 -23.78 14.67
CA THR A 186 6.90 -25.06 15.02
C THR A 186 6.23 -25.73 13.82
N ASN A 187 5.94 -25.01 12.75
CA ASN A 187 5.29 -25.59 11.59
C ASN A 187 6.17 -26.62 10.88
N THR A 188 5.59 -27.82 10.60
CA THR A 188 6.31 -28.94 9.99
C THR A 188 6.37 -28.90 8.47
N ARG A 189 5.53 -28.08 7.81
CA ARG A 189 5.45 -28.03 6.36
C ARG A 189 6.37 -26.99 5.75
N TYR A 190 6.37 -25.78 6.28
CA TYR A 190 7.15 -24.65 5.73
C TYR A 190 8.12 -24.03 6.74
N GLY A 191 8.04 -24.42 8.00
CA GLY A 191 8.88 -23.96 9.07
C GLY A 191 9.95 -24.96 9.48
N LYS A 192 10.51 -24.78 10.67
CA LYS A 192 11.56 -25.66 11.19
C LYS A 192 11.02 -26.99 11.75
N GLY A 193 9.73 -27.09 12.03
CA GLY A 193 9.09 -28.28 12.59
C GLY A 193 9.52 -28.61 14.02
N LEU A 194 9.86 -27.60 14.82
CA LEU A 194 10.26 -27.79 16.21
C LEU A 194 9.10 -28.24 17.07
N THR A 195 9.38 -29.19 17.96
CA THR A 195 8.42 -29.65 18.94
C THR A 195 8.47 -28.79 20.22
N SER A 196 7.47 -28.89 21.06
CA SER A 196 7.43 -28.19 22.37
C SER A 196 8.67 -28.40 23.24
N THR A 197 9.34 -29.55 23.09
CA THR A 197 10.58 -29.85 23.82
C THR A 197 11.79 -29.04 23.36
N SER A 198 11.69 -28.38 22.23
CA SER A 198 12.74 -27.48 21.70
C SER A 198 12.68 -26.07 22.32
N PHE A 199 11.68 -25.81 23.15
CA PHE A 199 11.46 -24.53 23.83
C PHE A 199 11.48 -24.75 25.35
N GLU A 200 11.53 -23.65 26.10
CA GLU A 200 11.35 -23.69 27.55
C GLU A 200 10.00 -24.36 27.90
N SER A 201 9.96 -25.12 28.97
CA SER A 201 8.78 -25.92 29.36
C SER A 201 7.48 -25.10 29.50
N ASP A 202 7.58 -23.82 29.81
CA ASP A 202 6.47 -22.88 29.96
C ASP A 202 6.49 -21.75 28.89
N TYR A 203 7.35 -21.80 27.90
CA TYR A 203 7.52 -20.72 26.91
C TYR A 203 7.78 -19.35 27.56
N ALA A 204 8.45 -19.28 28.70
CA ALA A 204 8.57 -18.06 29.50
C ALA A 204 9.14 -16.86 28.70
N SER A 205 10.23 -17.07 27.95
CA SER A 205 10.83 -16.03 27.15
C SER A 205 9.93 -15.60 25.96
N TRP A 206 9.21 -16.53 25.37
CA TRP A 206 8.26 -16.29 24.28
C TRP A 206 7.04 -15.49 24.75
N LYS A 207 6.48 -15.85 25.94
CA LYS A 207 5.37 -15.12 26.57
C LYS A 207 5.78 -13.68 26.88
N ASN A 208 6.93 -13.49 27.53
CA ASN A 208 7.44 -12.16 27.85
C ASN A 208 7.70 -11.33 26.59
N SER A 209 8.25 -11.93 25.53
CA SER A 209 8.48 -11.25 24.26
C SER A 209 7.17 -10.87 23.57
N ALA A 210 6.14 -11.73 23.65
CA ALA A 210 4.81 -11.41 23.15
C ALA A 210 4.16 -10.26 23.92
N ASP A 211 4.32 -10.23 25.26
CA ASP A 211 3.81 -9.13 26.09
C ASP A 211 4.50 -7.79 25.75
N ILE A 212 5.81 -7.81 25.48
CA ILE A 212 6.53 -6.62 25.04
C ILE A 212 6.01 -6.13 23.69
N CYS A 213 5.73 -7.02 22.74
CA CYS A 213 5.19 -6.66 21.44
C CYS A 213 3.80 -6.01 21.54
N ASP A 214 2.96 -6.48 22.46
CA ASP A 214 1.59 -6.01 22.70
C ASP A 214 1.52 -4.76 23.62
N ILE A 215 2.65 -4.17 24.03
CA ILE A 215 2.63 -2.91 24.77
C ILE A 215 1.97 -1.83 23.91
N ASN A 216 0.90 -1.24 24.46
CA ASN A 216 0.21 -0.13 23.79
C ASN A 216 1.03 1.15 23.86
N VAL A 217 1.29 1.76 22.72
CA VAL A 217 2.03 3.01 22.59
C VAL A 217 1.22 4.06 21.82
N THR A 218 1.46 5.33 22.12
CA THR A 218 0.83 6.45 21.42
C THR A 218 1.79 6.99 20.36
N PRO A 219 1.51 6.83 19.06
CA PRO A 219 2.44 7.19 18.00
C PRO A 219 2.68 8.70 17.89
N TYR A 220 1.64 9.52 18.11
CA TYR A 220 1.69 10.98 18.16
C TYR A 220 0.62 11.53 19.10
N SER A 221 0.72 12.79 19.51
CA SER A 221 -0.05 13.39 20.64
C SER A 221 -1.57 13.23 20.57
N SER A 222 -2.15 13.09 19.37
CA SER A 222 -3.61 12.88 19.15
C SER A 222 -3.92 11.55 18.48
N GLY A 223 -2.93 10.67 18.32
CA GLY A 223 -3.09 9.36 17.67
C GLY A 223 -3.77 8.33 18.57
N SER A 224 -4.48 7.40 17.95
CA SER A 224 -4.94 6.20 18.64
C SER A 224 -3.76 5.33 19.06
N THR A 225 -3.89 4.61 20.17
CA THR A 225 -2.87 3.66 20.60
C THR A 225 -2.71 2.52 19.60
N ILE A 226 -1.47 2.11 19.40
CA ILE A 226 -1.08 0.96 18.58
C ILE A 226 -0.21 0.03 19.42
N ASP A 227 -0.10 -1.24 19.01
CA ASP A 227 0.86 -2.15 19.59
C ASP A 227 2.29 -1.70 19.24
N MET A 228 3.24 -1.93 20.16
CA MET A 228 4.64 -1.53 19.95
C MET A 228 5.23 -2.19 18.70
N PHE A 229 4.93 -3.47 18.48
CA PHE A 229 5.34 -4.20 17.29
C PHE A 229 4.18 -5.01 16.72
N SER A 230 4.02 -4.95 15.40
CA SER A 230 3.08 -5.77 14.66
C SER A 230 3.77 -6.48 13.49
N CYS A 231 3.27 -7.64 13.13
CA CYS A 231 3.74 -8.43 12.00
C CYS A 231 2.66 -8.54 10.95
N ASN A 232 2.93 -7.99 9.78
CA ASN A 232 2.09 -8.07 8.59
C ASN A 232 2.96 -8.51 7.41
N ALA A 233 3.19 -9.81 7.28
CA ALA A 233 4.22 -10.36 6.41
C ALA A 233 3.69 -11.36 5.39
N VAL A 234 4.27 -11.35 4.20
CA VAL A 234 4.19 -12.43 3.21
C VAL A 234 5.53 -13.17 3.25
N ILE A 235 5.53 -14.39 3.77
CA ILE A 235 6.73 -15.20 3.92
C ILE A 235 6.87 -16.12 2.71
N ASN A 236 7.94 -15.93 1.96
CA ASN A 236 8.25 -16.79 0.82
C ASN A 236 8.84 -18.12 1.32
N THR A 237 8.24 -19.23 0.91
CA THR A 237 8.68 -20.57 1.28
C THR A 237 9.91 -21.06 0.52
N ASP A 238 10.38 -20.33 -0.50
CA ASP A 238 11.65 -20.59 -1.19
C ASP A 238 12.86 -20.14 -0.37
N ASN A 239 12.68 -19.17 0.50
CA ASN A 239 13.77 -18.63 1.30
C ASN A 239 14.25 -19.63 2.36
N THR A 240 15.50 -19.50 2.76
CA THR A 240 16.01 -20.30 3.86
C THR A 240 15.26 -20.01 5.16
N LEU A 241 15.14 -21.00 6.04
CA LEU A 241 14.52 -20.80 7.35
C LEU A 241 15.13 -19.64 8.12
N MET A 242 16.45 -19.49 8.06
CA MET A 242 17.17 -18.42 8.73
C MET A 242 16.81 -17.05 8.15
N THR A 243 16.72 -16.91 6.83
CA THR A 243 16.32 -15.66 6.17
C THR A 243 14.93 -15.24 6.64
N ASN A 244 13.96 -16.17 6.62
CA ASN A 244 12.61 -15.88 7.10
C ASN A 244 12.55 -15.56 8.61
N MET A 245 13.34 -16.25 9.45
CA MET A 245 13.45 -15.91 10.87
C MET A 245 13.99 -14.50 11.08
N LYS A 246 15.04 -14.10 10.31
CA LYS A 246 15.59 -12.73 10.37
C LYS A 246 14.54 -11.67 10.06
N VAL A 247 13.64 -11.93 9.10
CA VAL A 247 12.53 -11.03 8.75
C VAL A 247 11.62 -10.76 9.94
N PHE A 248 11.23 -11.79 10.68
CA PHE A 248 10.42 -11.59 11.91
C PHE A 248 11.21 -10.84 12.98
N MET A 249 12.46 -11.26 13.23
CA MET A 249 13.31 -10.69 14.28
C MET A 249 13.60 -9.20 14.05
N SER A 250 13.84 -8.78 12.79
CA SER A 250 14.08 -7.37 12.45
C SER A 250 12.90 -6.47 12.78
N GLY A 251 11.66 -6.96 12.59
CA GLY A 251 10.44 -6.20 12.86
C GLY A 251 10.10 -6.01 14.34
N MET A 252 10.76 -6.72 15.27
CA MET A 252 10.50 -6.61 16.70
C MET A 252 11.75 -6.42 17.57
N ARG A 253 12.92 -6.13 16.99
CA ARG A 253 14.21 -6.09 17.69
C ARG A 253 14.47 -7.40 18.45
N GLY A 254 14.10 -8.52 17.85
CA GLY A 254 14.14 -9.84 18.46
C GLY A 254 15.42 -10.59 18.17
N VAL A 255 15.83 -11.45 19.10
CA VAL A 255 16.94 -12.39 18.97
C VAL A 255 16.48 -13.76 19.44
N VAL A 256 16.87 -14.83 18.72
CA VAL A 256 16.54 -16.21 19.07
C VAL A 256 17.80 -16.99 19.40
N PRO A 257 18.34 -16.90 20.61
CA PRO A 257 19.46 -17.72 21.03
C PRO A 257 19.03 -19.18 21.28
N TYR A 258 19.95 -20.11 20.99
CA TYR A 258 19.84 -21.50 21.40
C TYR A 258 20.75 -21.72 22.62
N THR A 259 20.14 -21.84 23.79
CA THR A 259 20.87 -21.95 25.06
C THR A 259 20.30 -23.09 25.90
N GLN A 260 21.18 -23.85 26.54
CA GLN A 260 20.77 -24.97 27.44
C GLN A 260 19.85 -26.00 26.76
N GLY A 261 20.00 -26.18 25.42
CA GLY A 261 19.22 -27.16 24.68
C GLY A 261 17.85 -26.66 24.17
N VAL A 262 17.51 -25.40 24.41
CA VAL A 262 16.22 -24.81 23.99
C VAL A 262 16.39 -23.49 23.24
N TYR A 263 15.42 -23.17 22.38
CA TYR A 263 15.30 -21.87 21.72
C TYR A 263 14.51 -20.92 22.63
N LYS A 264 15.08 -19.75 22.86
CA LYS A 264 14.44 -18.64 23.57
C LYS A 264 14.19 -17.49 22.60
N LEU A 265 13.18 -16.67 22.88
CA LEU A 265 12.99 -15.41 22.17
C LEU A 265 13.22 -14.26 23.15
N ILE A 266 14.03 -13.30 22.74
CA ILE A 266 14.34 -12.10 23.50
C ILE A 266 14.02 -10.90 22.64
N VAL A 267 13.01 -10.13 23.01
CA VAL A 267 12.73 -8.81 22.45
C VAL A 267 13.41 -7.77 23.31
N GLU A 268 14.29 -6.99 22.73
CA GLU A 268 15.04 -5.99 23.47
C GLU A 268 14.12 -4.86 23.97
N ALA A 269 14.15 -4.66 25.28
CA ALA A 269 13.37 -3.65 25.98
C ALA A 269 14.16 -3.04 27.14
N ALA A 270 13.66 -1.95 27.69
CA ALA A 270 14.12 -1.41 28.97
C ALA A 270 13.88 -2.40 30.11
N GLY A 271 14.74 -2.36 31.11
CA GLY A 271 14.59 -3.24 32.27
C GLY A 271 15.65 -3.03 33.34
N SER A 272 15.41 -3.57 34.52
CA SER A 272 16.35 -3.47 35.63
C SER A 272 17.37 -4.61 35.60
N PRO A 273 18.61 -4.38 36.06
CA PRO A 273 19.63 -5.42 36.17
C PRO A 273 19.19 -6.56 37.09
N LEU A 274 19.30 -7.79 36.58
CA LEU A 274 19.01 -9.01 37.32
C LEU A 274 20.18 -9.48 38.22
N PHE A 275 21.40 -9.13 37.83
CA PHE A 275 22.61 -9.49 38.56
C PHE A 275 23.61 -8.33 38.53
N ALA A 276 24.38 -8.19 39.64
CA ALA A 276 25.41 -7.16 39.75
C ALA A 276 26.79 -7.80 39.78
N PHE A 277 27.54 -7.68 38.70
CA PHE A 277 28.93 -8.09 38.68
C PHE A 277 29.79 -7.05 39.40
N THR A 278 30.55 -7.51 40.36
CA THR A 278 31.55 -6.75 41.12
C THR A 278 32.94 -7.35 40.90
N GLU A 279 33.97 -6.72 41.44
CA GLU A 279 35.35 -7.26 41.35
C GLU A 279 35.47 -8.67 41.96
N ASP A 280 34.63 -9.05 42.93
CA ASP A 280 34.62 -10.36 43.53
C ASP A 280 34.18 -11.49 42.56
N HIS A 281 33.37 -11.12 41.55
CA HIS A 281 32.90 -12.06 40.54
C HIS A 281 33.84 -12.15 39.34
N ILE A 282 34.80 -11.20 39.18
CA ILE A 282 35.70 -11.11 38.04
C ILE A 282 37.04 -11.76 38.39
N VAL A 283 37.34 -12.90 37.77
CA VAL A 283 38.56 -13.70 38.06
C VAL A 283 39.80 -13.10 37.40
N GLU A 284 39.65 -12.56 36.17
CA GLU A 284 40.74 -11.94 35.44
C GLU A 284 40.31 -10.50 35.04
N GLY A 285 41.31 -9.71 34.59
CA GLY A 285 41.06 -8.31 34.19
C GLY A 285 39.96 -8.17 33.14
N ILE A 286 39.22 -7.08 33.26
CA ILE A 286 38.16 -6.72 32.31
C ILE A 286 38.78 -6.17 31.03
N SER A 287 38.32 -6.69 29.89
CA SER A 287 38.59 -6.11 28.56
C SER A 287 37.39 -5.32 28.10
N PHE A 288 37.59 -4.11 27.59
CA PHE A 288 36.51 -3.31 27.03
C PHE A 288 36.97 -2.59 25.78
N GLU A 289 36.07 -2.42 24.84
CA GLU A 289 36.28 -1.72 23.58
C GLU A 289 35.07 -0.83 23.27
N GLY A 290 35.32 0.30 22.61
CA GLY A 290 34.24 1.12 22.05
C GLY A 290 33.84 0.62 20.67
N GLU A 291 32.65 1.03 20.22
CA GLU A 291 32.17 0.67 18.89
C GLU A 291 33.07 1.24 17.79
N LYS A 292 33.32 0.48 16.74
CA LYS A 292 34.08 0.93 15.57
C LYS A 292 33.32 2.02 14.83
N ARG A 293 34.06 3.01 14.28
CA ARG A 293 33.47 4.08 13.49
C ARG A 293 32.66 3.56 12.29
N SER A 294 33.03 2.42 11.72
CA SER A 294 32.29 1.79 10.62
C SER A 294 30.87 1.33 10.99
N ASN A 295 30.60 1.11 12.28
CA ASN A 295 29.32 0.64 12.78
C ASN A 295 28.49 1.77 13.44
N ARG A 296 28.97 3.02 13.36
CA ARG A 296 28.32 4.19 13.91
C ARG A 296 27.54 4.89 12.82
N TYR A 297 26.28 5.18 13.09
CA TYR A 297 25.37 5.85 12.16
C TYR A 297 24.93 7.20 12.68
N ASN A 298 24.64 8.15 11.77
CA ASN A 298 23.96 9.42 12.08
C ASN A 298 22.67 9.60 11.28
N ARG A 299 22.36 8.62 10.42
CA ARG A 299 21.09 8.54 9.70
C ARG A 299 20.73 7.07 9.46
N VAL A 300 19.51 6.70 9.76
CA VAL A 300 18.97 5.37 9.44
C VAL A 300 17.71 5.54 8.61
N ILE A 301 17.64 4.84 7.48
CA ILE A 301 16.48 4.82 6.58
C ILE A 301 15.86 3.43 6.68
N ALA A 302 14.60 3.38 7.10
CA ALA A 302 13.84 2.15 7.17
C ALA A 302 12.84 2.08 6.02
N THR A 303 12.91 1.03 5.22
CA THR A 303 11.93 0.69 4.18
C THR A 303 10.87 -0.21 4.79
N PHE A 304 9.61 0.07 4.54
CA PHE A 304 8.46 -0.69 5.05
C PHE A 304 7.32 -0.70 4.01
N THR A 305 6.32 -1.56 4.19
CA THR A 305 5.15 -1.57 3.30
C THR A 305 4.07 -0.62 3.81
N ASN A 306 3.65 0.35 3.01
CA ASN A 306 2.65 1.33 3.43
C ASN A 306 1.24 1.00 2.87
N PRO A 307 0.28 0.58 3.72
CA PRO A 307 -1.10 0.33 3.29
C PRO A 307 -1.79 1.57 2.72
N GLN A 308 -1.40 2.77 3.16
CA GLN A 308 -1.96 4.04 2.67
C GLN A 308 -1.42 4.41 1.29
N ASN A 309 -0.28 3.84 0.89
CA ASN A 309 0.30 3.97 -0.45
C ASN A 309 0.03 2.71 -1.28
N ASN A 310 -1.20 2.20 -1.26
CA ASN A 310 -1.65 0.99 -1.98
C ASN A 310 -0.75 -0.23 -1.75
N TRP A 311 -0.24 -0.40 -0.51
CA TRP A 311 0.66 -1.50 -0.11
C TRP A 311 1.99 -1.51 -0.86
N GLN A 312 2.41 -0.37 -1.39
CA GLN A 312 3.74 -0.20 -1.97
C GLN A 312 4.78 0.03 -0.87
N GLU A 313 6.03 -0.16 -1.22
CA GLU A 313 7.15 0.20 -0.35
C GLU A 313 7.23 1.71 -0.15
N ASP A 314 7.56 2.09 1.07
CA ASP A 314 7.75 3.46 1.50
C ASP A 314 8.94 3.54 2.45
N GLN A 315 9.48 4.72 2.67
CA GLN A 315 10.66 4.92 3.49
C GLN A 315 10.40 5.95 4.58
N VAL A 316 10.97 5.70 5.74
CA VAL A 316 11.03 6.65 6.84
C VAL A 316 12.45 6.75 7.36
N GLU A 317 12.88 7.96 7.70
CA GLU A 317 14.21 8.19 8.23
C GLU A 317 14.21 8.63 9.68
N TYR A 318 15.30 8.36 10.35
CA TYR A 318 15.59 8.89 11.66
C TYR A 318 17.08 9.26 11.79
N PRO A 319 17.43 10.47 12.32
CA PRO A 319 16.54 11.59 12.61
C PRO A 319 15.96 12.20 11.34
N ASP A 320 14.88 13.00 11.49
CA ASP A 320 14.30 13.71 10.34
C ASP A 320 15.33 14.67 9.73
N ALA A 321 15.40 14.70 8.40
CA ALA A 321 16.29 15.58 7.66
C ALA A 321 16.06 17.05 8.08
N GLY A 322 17.16 17.76 8.33
CA GLY A 322 17.11 19.17 8.78
C GLY A 322 16.72 19.38 10.25
N SER A 323 16.46 18.32 11.02
CA SER A 323 16.23 18.43 12.47
C SER A 323 17.49 18.87 13.21
N SER A 324 17.32 19.44 14.40
CA SER A 324 18.45 19.80 15.28
C SER A 324 19.26 18.58 15.69
N GLU A 325 18.60 17.43 15.90
CA GLU A 325 19.24 16.16 16.23
C GLU A 325 20.13 15.69 15.08
N TYR A 326 19.60 15.69 13.83
CA TYR A 326 20.40 15.34 12.64
C TYR A 326 21.65 16.23 12.51
N THR A 327 21.47 17.56 12.64
CA THR A 327 22.57 18.51 12.53
C THR A 327 23.64 18.31 13.60
N THR A 328 23.22 18.00 14.84
CA THR A 328 24.12 17.71 15.95
C THR A 328 24.94 16.44 15.68
N LEU A 329 24.28 15.35 15.31
CA LEU A 329 24.92 14.07 15.02
C LEU A 329 25.91 14.17 13.83
N LEU A 330 25.52 14.91 12.78
CA LEU A 330 26.37 15.16 11.63
C LEU A 330 27.62 15.96 12.03
N SER A 331 27.49 16.98 12.90
CA SER A 331 28.60 17.77 13.41
C SER A 331 29.55 16.94 14.27
N GLU A 332 29.03 16.06 15.15
CA GLU A 332 29.81 15.13 15.96
C GLU A 332 30.65 14.17 15.11
N ASP A 333 30.15 13.80 13.94
CA ASP A 333 30.83 12.90 13.00
C ASP A 333 31.71 13.67 11.97
N GLY A 334 31.98 14.96 12.24
CA GLY A 334 32.85 15.80 11.41
C GLY A 334 32.25 16.20 10.06
N GLY A 335 30.94 16.25 9.96
CA GLY A 335 30.20 16.60 8.74
C GLY A 335 30.04 15.43 7.76
N PHE A 336 30.47 14.23 8.11
CA PHE A 336 30.29 13.05 7.27
C PHE A 336 28.95 12.36 7.53
N GLN A 337 28.17 12.13 6.48
CA GLN A 337 26.95 11.35 6.57
C GLN A 337 27.31 9.86 6.68
N LEU A 338 26.86 9.23 7.77
CA LEU A 338 27.02 7.81 8.07
C LEU A 338 25.61 7.19 8.02
N GLU A 339 25.20 6.75 6.82
CA GLU A 339 23.86 6.24 6.56
C GLU A 339 23.81 4.72 6.70
N HIS A 340 22.74 4.20 7.29
CA HIS A 340 22.39 2.80 7.30
C HIS A 340 20.97 2.61 6.77
N ARG A 341 20.79 1.59 5.92
CA ARG A 341 19.48 1.22 5.37
C ARG A 341 19.04 -0.11 5.95
N VAL A 342 17.76 -0.20 6.32
CA VAL A 342 17.16 -1.43 6.84
C VAL A 342 15.82 -1.69 6.16
N ASN A 343 15.59 -2.94 5.74
CA ASN A 343 14.31 -3.38 5.20
C ASN A 343 13.50 -4.07 6.32
N LEU A 344 12.31 -3.54 6.61
CA LEU A 344 11.39 -4.01 7.63
C LEU A 344 10.14 -4.65 6.97
N ALA A 345 10.32 -5.76 6.29
CA ALA A 345 9.30 -6.44 5.49
C ALA A 345 8.03 -6.86 6.28
N THR A 346 8.10 -6.96 7.61
CA THR A 346 6.93 -7.28 8.45
C THR A 346 6.14 -6.06 8.90
N ILE A 347 6.72 -4.86 8.75
CA ILE A 347 6.15 -3.63 9.30
C ILE A 347 5.31 -2.94 8.23
N THR A 348 4.12 -2.51 8.64
CA THR A 348 3.19 -1.74 7.79
C THR A 348 2.79 -0.40 8.42
N ASN A 349 3.38 -0.07 9.56
CA ASN A 349 3.12 1.17 10.28
C ASN A 349 4.38 2.04 10.31
N VAL A 350 4.28 3.26 9.77
CA VAL A 350 5.40 4.20 9.67
C VAL A 350 6.02 4.55 11.03
N TYR A 351 5.20 4.63 12.10
CA TYR A 351 5.69 4.98 13.44
C TYR A 351 6.50 3.84 14.07
N GLN A 352 6.08 2.59 13.84
CA GLN A 352 6.86 1.40 14.24
C GLN A 352 8.18 1.33 13.48
N ALA A 353 8.17 1.58 12.17
CA ALA A 353 9.38 1.63 11.35
C ALA A 353 10.33 2.72 11.84
N LYS A 354 9.83 3.93 12.12
CA LYS A 354 10.63 5.04 12.66
C LYS A 354 11.22 4.73 14.03
N HIS A 355 10.46 4.07 14.91
CA HIS A 355 10.96 3.66 16.23
C HIS A 355 12.08 2.62 16.13
N ILE A 356 11.98 1.66 15.21
CA ILE A 356 13.06 0.70 14.96
C ILE A 356 14.30 1.41 14.42
N ALA A 357 14.14 2.33 13.44
CA ALA A 357 15.24 3.13 12.92
C ALA A 357 15.94 3.96 14.02
N GLN A 358 15.16 4.59 14.91
CA GLN A 358 15.66 5.31 16.08
C GLN A 358 16.49 4.40 17.01
N SER A 359 15.97 3.20 17.28
CA SER A 359 16.65 2.24 18.17
C SER A 359 17.98 1.77 17.57
N ILE A 360 18.02 1.49 16.26
CA ILE A 360 19.23 1.11 15.54
C ILE A 360 20.27 2.23 15.60
N LEU A 361 19.87 3.48 15.32
CA LEU A 361 20.76 4.61 15.37
C LEU A 361 21.34 4.82 16.75
N LYS A 362 20.49 4.92 17.79
CA LYS A 362 20.95 5.13 19.17
C LYS A 362 21.89 4.00 19.61
N LYS A 363 21.55 2.76 19.32
CA LYS A 363 22.36 1.59 19.66
C LYS A 363 23.73 1.62 18.97
N SER A 364 23.83 2.11 17.74
CA SER A 364 25.09 2.25 17.00
C SER A 364 26.02 3.32 17.61
N ARG A 365 25.49 4.24 18.41
CA ARG A 365 26.27 5.32 19.03
C ARG A 365 26.63 5.06 20.49
N GLU A 366 25.98 4.11 21.13
CA GLU A 366 26.20 3.70 22.50
C GLU A 366 26.80 2.29 22.49
N GLY A 367 28.10 2.19 22.40
CA GLY A 367 28.70 0.92 22.06
C GLY A 367 29.91 0.53 22.88
N ILE A 368 29.85 0.59 24.22
CA ILE A 368 30.88 -0.08 25.02
C ILE A 368 30.53 -1.57 25.09
N ARG A 369 31.49 -2.37 24.63
CA ARG A 369 31.48 -3.80 24.83
C ARG A 369 32.51 -4.15 25.87
N CYS A 370 32.19 -5.09 26.75
CA CYS A 370 33.17 -5.59 27.69
C CYS A 370 33.08 -7.11 27.80
N SER A 371 34.21 -7.71 28.12
CA SER A 371 34.31 -9.14 28.40
C SER A 371 35.27 -9.39 29.55
N PHE A 372 34.97 -10.41 30.31
CA PHE A 372 35.80 -10.85 31.42
C PHE A 372 35.56 -12.35 31.75
N LEU A 373 36.48 -12.94 32.47
CA LEU A 373 36.31 -14.24 33.05
C LEU A 373 35.65 -14.08 34.42
N ALA A 374 34.48 -14.67 34.60
CA ALA A 374 33.71 -14.60 35.84
C ALA A 374 33.73 -15.95 36.59
N THR A 375 33.42 -15.89 37.88
CA THR A 375 33.15 -17.06 38.71
C THR A 375 31.91 -17.81 38.22
N ALA A 376 31.70 -19.04 38.71
CA ALA A 376 30.52 -19.85 38.36
C ALA A 376 29.17 -19.16 38.72
N GLU A 377 29.17 -18.13 39.55
CA GLU A 377 27.99 -17.33 39.88
C GLU A 377 27.37 -16.65 38.66
N ALA A 378 28.18 -16.40 37.60
CA ALA A 378 27.68 -15.90 36.33
C ALA A 378 26.68 -16.84 35.62
N LEU A 379 26.56 -18.11 36.05
CA LEU A 379 25.54 -19.01 35.50
C LEU A 379 24.10 -18.67 35.99
N GLN A 380 23.95 -17.71 36.90
CA GLN A 380 22.64 -17.18 37.30
C GLN A 380 21.99 -16.30 36.23
N VAL A 381 22.76 -15.82 35.29
CA VAL A 381 22.23 -14.99 34.20
C VAL A 381 22.20 -15.75 32.88
N ALA A 382 21.35 -15.32 31.98
CA ALA A 382 21.20 -15.87 30.63
C ALA A 382 21.55 -14.82 29.57
N ILE A 383 21.77 -15.26 28.34
CA ILE A 383 21.90 -14.36 27.19
C ILE A 383 20.63 -13.51 27.07
N GLY A 384 20.78 -12.20 26.93
CA GLY A 384 19.71 -11.23 26.83
C GLY A 384 19.36 -10.53 28.16
N ASP A 385 19.77 -11.07 29.29
CA ASP A 385 19.55 -10.44 30.59
C ASP A 385 20.30 -9.13 30.73
N ILE A 386 19.69 -8.19 31.46
CA ILE A 386 20.35 -6.95 31.84
C ILE A 386 21.08 -7.20 33.15
N VAL A 387 22.34 -6.77 33.21
CA VAL A 387 23.22 -6.89 34.39
C VAL A 387 23.88 -5.53 34.65
N SER A 388 24.37 -5.33 35.85
CA SER A 388 25.21 -4.18 36.14
C SER A 388 26.65 -4.59 36.42
N VAL A 389 27.60 -3.73 36.07
CA VAL A 389 29.03 -3.93 36.32
C VAL A 389 29.57 -2.78 37.15
N THR A 390 30.22 -3.15 38.27
CA THR A 390 31.00 -2.21 39.09
C THR A 390 32.45 -2.64 39.05
N HIS A 391 33.32 -1.78 38.58
CA HIS A 391 34.76 -2.06 38.46
C HIS A 391 35.59 -0.78 38.54
N ARG A 392 36.68 -0.81 39.33
CA ARG A 392 37.52 0.36 39.63
C ARG A 392 38.28 0.90 38.43
N THR A 393 38.80 0.04 37.54
CA THR A 393 39.66 0.47 36.42
C THR A 393 38.95 1.38 35.42
N PRO A 394 37.77 1.00 34.86
CA PRO A 394 36.97 1.91 34.03
C PRO A 394 36.13 2.88 34.87
N ALA A 395 36.26 2.86 36.20
CA ALA A 395 35.48 3.66 37.15
C ALA A 395 33.96 3.51 36.96
N TRP A 396 33.49 2.30 36.69
CA TRP A 396 32.08 2.01 36.57
C TRP A 396 31.44 1.74 37.95
N SER A 397 30.30 2.36 38.16
CA SER A 397 29.47 2.16 39.35
C SER A 397 28.10 1.70 38.91
N ALA A 398 27.81 0.40 39.05
CA ALA A 398 26.55 -0.21 38.63
C ALA A 398 26.15 0.14 37.17
N LYS A 399 27.11 0.21 36.26
CA LYS A 399 26.85 0.53 34.83
C LYS A 399 26.06 -0.61 34.20
N PRO A 400 24.91 -0.34 33.56
CA PRO A 400 24.07 -1.40 33.00
C PRO A 400 24.63 -1.92 31.67
N PHE A 401 24.50 -3.23 31.49
CA PHE A 401 24.90 -3.96 30.31
C PHE A 401 23.89 -5.06 30.02
N ARG A 402 23.83 -5.50 28.77
CA ARG A 402 23.10 -6.68 28.32
C ARG A 402 24.07 -7.82 28.08
N VAL A 403 23.76 -9.02 28.56
CA VAL A 403 24.53 -10.23 28.33
C VAL A 403 24.34 -10.65 26.88
N ILE A 404 25.46 -10.75 26.12
CA ILE A 404 25.46 -11.13 24.72
C ILE A 404 26.03 -12.51 24.46
N ASP A 405 26.94 -12.97 25.32
CA ASP A 405 27.46 -14.33 25.29
C ASP A 405 27.88 -14.82 26.68
N LEU A 406 27.71 -16.11 26.89
CA LEU A 406 28.13 -16.83 28.08
C LEU A 406 28.77 -18.16 27.68
N SER A 407 30.05 -18.33 27.97
CA SER A 407 30.79 -19.55 27.62
C SER A 407 31.40 -20.19 28.86
N LEU A 408 30.90 -21.37 29.25
CA LEU A 408 31.43 -22.14 30.38
C LEU A 408 32.77 -22.79 30.00
N LYS A 409 33.78 -22.58 30.84
CA LYS A 409 35.09 -23.21 30.71
C LYS A 409 35.20 -24.51 31.51
N ALA A 410 36.16 -25.34 31.16
CA ALA A 410 36.38 -26.63 31.84
C ALA A 410 36.81 -26.49 33.33
N ASP A 411 37.31 -25.33 33.72
CA ASP A 411 37.67 -24.99 35.09
C ASP A 411 36.51 -24.50 35.97
N GLY A 412 35.31 -24.44 35.40
CA GLY A 412 34.11 -23.97 36.07
C GLY A 412 33.90 -22.47 36.03
N ASN A 413 34.83 -21.69 35.44
CA ASN A 413 34.67 -20.27 35.22
C ASN A 413 33.83 -20.00 33.96
N VAL A 414 33.28 -18.82 33.88
CA VAL A 414 32.41 -18.41 32.75
C VAL A 414 32.99 -17.18 32.06
N ILE A 415 33.19 -17.28 30.76
CA ILE A 415 33.46 -16.08 29.95
C ILE A 415 32.15 -15.35 29.77
N VAL A 416 32.09 -14.09 30.19
CA VAL A 416 30.93 -13.21 30.05
C VAL A 416 31.26 -12.13 29.03
N ALA A 417 30.44 -11.99 27.99
CA ALA A 417 30.51 -10.88 27.06
C ALA A 417 29.25 -10.02 27.19
N LEU A 418 29.45 -8.73 27.29
CA LEU A 418 28.41 -7.74 27.59
C LEU A 418 28.44 -6.60 26.57
N ALA A 419 27.28 -6.08 26.21
CA ALA A 419 27.11 -4.83 25.48
C ALA A 419 26.42 -3.78 26.35
N GLU A 420 26.83 -2.54 26.24
CA GLU A 420 26.21 -1.42 26.97
C GLU A 420 24.71 -1.42 26.78
N HIS A 421 23.98 -1.15 27.87
CA HIS A 421 22.53 -1.05 27.87
C HIS A 421 22.10 0.31 28.40
N GLN A 422 21.16 0.94 27.68
CA GLN A 422 20.50 2.16 28.13
C GLN A 422 19.00 2.06 27.84
N ASP A 423 18.19 2.27 28.86
CA ASP A 423 16.71 2.22 28.75
C ASP A 423 16.15 3.26 27.77
N SER A 424 16.83 4.40 27.61
CA SER A 424 16.44 5.48 26.70
C SER A 424 16.41 5.06 25.22
N ILE A 425 17.17 4.03 24.82
CA ILE A 425 17.16 3.46 23.48
C ILE A 425 15.79 2.89 23.13
N TYR A 426 15.15 2.28 24.11
CA TYR A 426 13.91 1.50 23.95
C TYR A 426 12.65 2.30 24.26
N SER A 427 12.80 3.53 24.78
CA SER A 427 11.66 4.37 25.10
C SER A 427 10.94 4.81 23.83
N TRP A 428 9.62 4.62 23.80
CA TRP A 428 8.79 5.16 22.74
C TRP A 428 8.65 6.67 22.93
N ALA A 429 9.11 7.44 21.96
CA ALA A 429 8.87 8.87 21.91
C ALA A 429 7.74 9.16 20.92
N SER A 430 6.70 9.84 21.39
CA SER A 430 5.69 10.39 20.49
C SER A 430 6.33 11.37 19.53
N VAL A 431 6.13 11.19 18.25
CA VAL A 431 6.65 12.06 17.20
C VAL A 431 5.57 13.02 16.72
N THR A 432 5.94 14.00 15.91
CA THR A 432 4.97 14.81 15.16
C THR A 432 4.21 13.88 14.21
N GLN A 433 2.90 14.12 14.04
CA GLN A 433 2.10 13.34 13.09
C GLN A 433 2.75 13.40 11.71
N ILE A 434 3.07 12.24 11.16
CA ILE A 434 3.58 12.12 9.80
C ILE A 434 2.38 12.29 8.87
N PRO A 435 2.42 13.25 7.91
CA PRO A 435 1.34 13.41 6.95
C PRO A 435 1.09 12.10 6.21
N THR A 436 -0.18 11.74 6.06
CA THR A 436 -0.57 10.67 5.14
C THR A 436 -0.20 11.09 3.73
N VAL A 437 0.30 10.16 2.93
CA VAL A 437 0.47 10.40 1.49
C VAL A 437 -0.88 10.86 0.95
N PRO A 438 -0.98 12.03 0.30
CA PRO A 438 -2.23 12.45 -0.32
C PRO A 438 -2.69 11.33 -1.24
N ASP A 439 -3.97 10.98 -1.14
CA ASP A 439 -4.57 10.09 -2.12
C ASP A 439 -4.48 10.80 -3.48
N THR A 440 -3.51 10.38 -4.29
CA THR A 440 -3.37 10.82 -5.67
C THR A 440 -4.25 9.97 -6.57
N ASN A 441 -5.48 9.69 -6.16
CA ASN A 441 -6.47 9.11 -7.04
C ASN A 441 -6.62 10.05 -8.24
N LEU A 442 -5.81 9.78 -9.25
CA LEU A 442 -6.03 10.36 -10.56
C LEU A 442 -7.45 9.97 -10.96
N PRO A 443 -8.28 10.92 -11.41
CA PRO A 443 -9.59 10.61 -11.94
C PRO A 443 -9.49 9.45 -12.93
N ASP A 444 -10.48 8.55 -12.91
CA ASP A 444 -10.52 7.43 -13.86
C ASP A 444 -10.45 7.99 -15.30
N PRO A 445 -9.40 7.71 -16.08
CA PRO A 445 -9.27 8.25 -17.44
C PRO A 445 -10.38 7.76 -18.39
N TYR A 446 -11.14 6.74 -17.98
CA TYR A 446 -12.29 6.20 -18.71
C TYR A 446 -13.63 6.70 -18.15
N GLY A 447 -13.63 7.47 -17.07
CA GLY A 447 -14.81 8.09 -16.47
C GLY A 447 -14.72 9.61 -16.61
N VAL A 448 -15.65 10.26 -17.31
CA VAL A 448 -15.72 11.72 -17.44
C VAL A 448 -16.99 12.21 -16.76
N SER A 449 -16.83 13.12 -15.79
CA SER A 449 -17.96 13.78 -15.14
C SER A 449 -18.63 14.77 -16.09
N ALA A 450 -19.98 14.75 -16.14
CA ALA A 450 -20.72 15.68 -16.95
C ALA A 450 -20.62 17.12 -16.41
N PRO A 451 -20.63 18.15 -17.27
CA PRO A 451 -20.82 19.53 -16.84
C PRO A 451 -22.17 19.70 -16.14
N THR A 452 -22.35 20.77 -15.37
CA THR A 452 -23.58 21.01 -14.63
C THR A 452 -24.13 22.42 -14.90
N SER A 453 -25.37 22.68 -14.49
CA SER A 453 -25.99 24.02 -14.53
C SER A 453 -26.02 24.65 -15.93
N LEU A 454 -26.26 23.84 -16.99
CA LEU A 454 -26.44 24.38 -18.34
C LEU A 454 -27.59 25.38 -18.34
N SER A 455 -27.30 26.61 -18.78
CA SER A 455 -28.26 27.72 -18.88
C SER A 455 -28.17 28.37 -20.26
N ILE A 456 -29.35 28.72 -20.79
CA ILE A 456 -29.51 29.31 -22.13
C ILE A 456 -30.13 30.68 -21.96
N TYR A 457 -29.51 31.68 -22.59
CA TYR A 457 -29.99 33.04 -22.60
C TYR A 457 -30.14 33.54 -24.05
N SER A 458 -31.14 34.33 -24.32
CA SER A 458 -31.46 34.93 -25.61
C SER A 458 -32.16 36.28 -25.45
N GLY A 459 -32.36 37.00 -26.51
CA GLY A 459 -33.07 38.29 -26.50
C GLY A 459 -32.15 39.50 -26.60
N GLU A 460 -32.68 40.68 -26.32
CA GLU A 460 -32.06 41.98 -26.60
C GLU A 460 -30.62 42.13 -26.09
N ASN A 461 -30.31 41.58 -24.93
CA ASN A 461 -28.97 41.66 -24.32
C ASN A 461 -27.91 40.76 -24.99
N TYR A 462 -28.35 39.82 -25.81
CA TYR A 462 -27.49 38.80 -26.43
C TYR A 462 -27.52 38.83 -27.97
N GLN A 463 -28.24 39.75 -28.59
CA GLN A 463 -28.24 39.92 -30.02
C GLN A 463 -26.94 40.54 -30.54
N VAL A 464 -26.63 40.31 -31.81
CA VAL A 464 -25.49 40.96 -32.50
C VAL A 464 -26.07 42.04 -33.40
N THR A 465 -25.46 43.22 -33.36
CA THR A 465 -25.70 44.26 -34.37
C THR A 465 -24.68 44.09 -35.47
N ASN A 466 -25.16 43.84 -36.69
CA ASN A 466 -24.35 43.71 -37.89
C ASN A 466 -23.87 45.09 -38.36
N ASP A 467 -22.89 45.10 -39.27
CA ASP A 467 -22.30 46.33 -39.78
C ASP A 467 -23.29 47.19 -40.58
N ASP A 468 -24.36 46.58 -41.11
CA ASP A 468 -25.47 47.25 -41.78
C ASP A 468 -26.54 47.86 -40.85
N GLY A 469 -26.34 47.70 -39.53
CA GLY A 469 -27.30 48.15 -38.51
C GLY A 469 -28.44 47.18 -38.24
N SER A 470 -28.51 46.05 -38.94
CA SER A 470 -29.47 44.99 -38.66
C SER A 470 -29.06 44.24 -37.35
N THR A 471 -30.01 43.53 -36.73
CA THR A 471 -29.76 42.72 -35.54
C THR A 471 -30.02 41.26 -35.82
N SER A 472 -29.03 40.43 -35.52
CA SER A 472 -29.13 38.97 -35.61
C SER A 472 -29.31 38.32 -34.24
N PRO A 473 -30.20 37.34 -34.13
CA PRO A 473 -30.36 36.59 -32.87
C PRO A 473 -29.17 35.70 -32.64
N ARG A 474 -28.72 35.65 -31.38
CA ARG A 474 -27.77 34.63 -30.93
C ARG A 474 -28.18 34.14 -29.57
N ILE A 475 -27.74 32.95 -29.22
CA ILE A 475 -27.90 32.40 -27.89
C ILE A 475 -26.57 32.47 -27.13
N TYR A 476 -26.65 32.72 -25.87
CA TYR A 476 -25.54 32.71 -24.93
C TYR A 476 -25.72 31.51 -23.98
N LEU A 477 -24.77 30.61 -24.00
CA LEU A 477 -24.79 29.40 -23.22
C LEU A 477 -23.75 29.49 -22.12
N THR A 478 -24.16 29.11 -20.91
CA THR A 478 -23.27 28.99 -19.76
C THR A 478 -23.48 27.65 -19.09
N TRP A 479 -22.43 27.11 -18.52
CA TRP A 479 -22.47 25.92 -17.66
C TRP A 479 -21.37 26.00 -16.61
N THR A 480 -21.47 25.15 -15.62
CA THR A 480 -20.36 24.90 -14.69
C THR A 480 -19.53 23.77 -15.28
N ASP A 481 -18.24 24.03 -15.45
CA ASP A 481 -17.30 23.05 -15.99
C ASP A 481 -17.29 21.76 -15.18
N SER A 482 -16.97 20.68 -15.85
CA SER A 482 -16.72 19.39 -15.19
C SER A 482 -15.61 19.55 -14.13
N ASN A 483 -15.77 18.90 -13.01
CA ASN A 483 -14.73 18.82 -11.97
C ASN A 483 -13.60 17.82 -12.29
N ASP A 484 -13.66 17.18 -13.43
CA ASP A 484 -12.62 16.28 -13.92
C ASP A 484 -11.50 17.08 -14.58
N SER A 485 -10.29 16.95 -14.05
CA SER A 485 -9.09 17.66 -14.51
C SER A 485 -8.55 17.19 -15.86
N PHE A 486 -9.06 16.09 -16.42
CA PHE A 486 -8.67 15.56 -17.74
C PHE A 486 -9.58 15.98 -18.88
N VAL A 487 -10.60 16.80 -18.63
CA VAL A 487 -11.45 17.33 -19.69
C VAL A 487 -10.60 18.21 -20.61
N ASP A 488 -10.70 17.94 -21.90
CA ASP A 488 -9.99 18.64 -22.95
C ASP A 488 -10.90 19.67 -23.62
N TYR A 489 -12.13 19.27 -23.93
CA TYR A 489 -13.11 20.15 -24.54
C TYR A 489 -14.55 19.72 -24.26
N TYR A 490 -15.50 20.59 -24.60
CA TYR A 490 -16.94 20.33 -24.54
C TYR A 490 -17.53 20.28 -25.95
N ILE A 491 -18.50 19.38 -26.16
CA ILE A 491 -19.33 19.32 -27.35
C ILE A 491 -20.70 19.84 -27.00
N VAL A 492 -21.11 20.90 -27.68
CA VAL A 492 -22.45 21.48 -27.54
C VAL A 492 -23.21 21.22 -28.84
N GLN A 493 -24.43 20.69 -28.71
CA GLN A 493 -25.32 20.46 -29.85
C GLN A 493 -26.65 21.18 -29.65
N VAL A 494 -27.14 21.74 -30.72
CA VAL A 494 -28.42 22.48 -30.75
C VAL A 494 -29.31 21.90 -31.85
N ARG A 495 -30.62 21.82 -31.60
CA ARG A 495 -31.63 21.47 -32.61
C ARG A 495 -32.90 22.28 -32.41
N ILE A 496 -33.76 22.36 -33.40
CA ILE A 496 -35.12 22.88 -33.25
C ILE A 496 -35.95 21.87 -32.44
N ALA A 497 -36.65 22.36 -31.43
CA ALA A 497 -37.49 21.53 -30.57
C ALA A 497 -38.75 21.04 -31.31
N GLY A 498 -39.18 19.81 -30.95
CA GLY A 498 -40.36 19.16 -31.53
C GLY A 498 -40.03 18.30 -32.75
N GLY A 499 -40.94 17.45 -33.18
CA GLY A 499 -40.74 16.46 -34.24
C GLY A 499 -40.07 15.18 -33.76
N THR A 500 -39.87 14.22 -34.66
CA THR A 500 -39.11 12.99 -34.40
C THR A 500 -37.61 13.24 -34.56
N PRO A 501 -36.73 12.44 -33.96
CA PRO A 501 -35.28 12.55 -34.14
C PRO A 501 -34.80 12.51 -35.61
N SER A 502 -35.58 11.90 -36.49
CA SER A 502 -35.33 11.87 -37.94
C SER A 502 -35.75 13.13 -38.67
N GLU A 503 -36.66 13.92 -38.08
CA GLU A 503 -37.11 15.19 -38.67
C GLU A 503 -36.30 16.38 -38.14
N ASN A 504 -35.84 16.32 -36.90
CA ASN A 504 -35.01 17.34 -36.26
C ASN A 504 -33.79 16.67 -35.59
N PRO A 505 -32.78 16.28 -36.38
CA PRO A 505 -31.56 15.70 -35.82
C PRO A 505 -30.77 16.75 -35.02
N TRP A 506 -29.79 16.30 -34.27
CA TRP A 506 -28.82 17.18 -33.60
C TRP A 506 -27.76 17.63 -34.62
N ASP A 507 -28.10 18.62 -35.45
CA ASP A 507 -27.32 18.96 -36.67
C ASP A 507 -26.20 19.95 -36.40
N VAL A 508 -26.34 20.81 -35.40
CA VAL A 508 -25.35 21.87 -35.13
C VAL A 508 -24.47 21.44 -33.95
N GLU A 509 -23.22 21.17 -34.22
CA GLU A 509 -22.23 20.80 -33.24
C GLU A 509 -21.16 21.89 -33.09
N HIS A 510 -20.95 22.34 -31.87
CA HIS A 510 -19.89 23.29 -31.51
C HIS A 510 -18.93 22.65 -30.51
N THR A 511 -17.65 22.85 -30.77
CA THR A 511 -16.58 22.42 -29.85
C THR A 511 -15.98 23.63 -29.16
N THR A 512 -15.78 23.57 -27.86
CA THR A 512 -15.23 24.67 -27.05
C THR A 512 -14.46 24.14 -25.83
N ASP A 513 -13.45 24.88 -25.41
CA ASP A 513 -12.60 24.51 -24.27
C ASP A 513 -13.19 24.99 -22.93
N SER A 514 -14.13 25.91 -22.94
CA SER A 514 -14.68 26.53 -21.72
C SER A 514 -16.05 27.17 -21.92
N SER A 515 -16.74 27.39 -20.80
CA SER A 515 -17.93 28.24 -20.68
C SER A 515 -17.50 29.72 -20.56
N PRO A 516 -18.23 30.68 -21.09
CA PRO A 516 -19.46 30.59 -21.94
C PRO A 516 -19.16 30.55 -23.43
N ILE A 517 -20.18 30.19 -24.23
CA ILE A 517 -20.12 30.36 -25.72
C ILE A 517 -21.32 31.12 -26.27
N TYR A 518 -21.13 31.70 -27.43
CA TYR A 518 -22.20 32.32 -28.23
C TYR A 518 -22.44 31.48 -29.49
N ILE A 519 -23.71 31.19 -29.76
CA ILE A 519 -24.09 30.48 -31.00
C ILE A 519 -25.00 31.41 -31.80
N ILE A 520 -24.65 31.62 -33.04
CA ILE A 520 -25.40 32.41 -34.03
C ILE A 520 -26.21 31.48 -34.95
N GLY A 521 -27.10 32.03 -35.75
CA GLY A 521 -27.88 31.28 -36.74
C GLY A 521 -29.17 30.64 -36.19
N VAL A 522 -29.57 30.99 -34.99
CA VAL A 522 -30.82 30.51 -34.39
C VAL A 522 -31.91 31.56 -34.60
N ALA A 523 -32.99 31.18 -35.28
CA ALA A 523 -34.05 32.12 -35.61
C ALA A 523 -34.84 32.60 -34.40
N SER A 524 -35.18 33.89 -34.35
CA SER A 524 -36.01 34.49 -33.31
C SER A 524 -37.40 33.86 -33.28
N GLY A 525 -37.94 33.63 -32.09
CA GLY A 525 -39.27 33.03 -31.89
C GLY A 525 -39.34 31.52 -32.10
N THR A 526 -38.22 30.87 -32.39
CA THR A 526 -38.13 29.39 -32.42
C THR A 526 -37.94 28.81 -31.02
N THR A 527 -38.30 27.56 -30.84
CA THR A 527 -38.00 26.79 -29.64
C THR A 527 -36.90 25.77 -29.96
N ILE A 528 -35.88 25.67 -29.12
CA ILE A 528 -34.72 24.82 -29.34
C ILE A 528 -34.50 23.85 -28.15
N ASP A 529 -33.85 22.74 -28.44
CA ASP A 529 -33.22 21.88 -27.48
C ASP A 529 -31.70 22.05 -27.56
N VAL A 530 -31.03 22.08 -26.43
CA VAL A 530 -29.57 22.20 -26.32
C VAL A 530 -29.04 21.11 -25.43
N ARG A 531 -27.95 20.45 -25.83
CA ARG A 531 -27.25 19.51 -24.97
C ARG A 531 -25.73 19.72 -25.00
N ILE A 532 -25.08 19.36 -23.92
CA ILE A 532 -23.63 19.48 -23.75
C ILE A 532 -23.06 18.23 -23.11
N LYS A 533 -21.87 17.86 -23.50
CA LYS A 533 -21.06 16.83 -22.84
C LYS A 533 -19.60 17.27 -22.78
N ALA A 534 -18.87 16.77 -21.78
CA ALA A 534 -17.42 16.90 -21.66
C ALA A 534 -16.72 15.74 -22.38
N VAL A 535 -15.57 16.01 -22.96
CA VAL A 535 -14.69 15.00 -23.61
C VAL A 535 -13.29 15.18 -23.05
N ASN A 536 -12.65 14.09 -22.67
CA ASN A 536 -11.27 14.13 -22.17
C ASN A 536 -10.25 13.95 -23.30
N ALA A 537 -8.97 14.17 -22.98
CA ALA A 537 -7.85 14.02 -23.93
C ALA A 537 -7.70 12.61 -24.54
N MET A 538 -8.37 11.60 -23.97
CA MET A 538 -8.41 10.24 -24.51
C MET A 538 -9.63 9.98 -25.42
N GLY A 539 -10.48 11.00 -25.64
CA GLY A 539 -11.69 10.88 -26.46
C GLY A 539 -12.88 10.24 -25.73
N VAL A 540 -12.80 10.02 -24.42
CA VAL A 540 -13.92 9.50 -23.62
C VAL A 540 -14.88 10.63 -23.31
N SER A 541 -16.18 10.39 -23.48
CA SER A 541 -17.23 11.41 -23.30
C SER A 541 -18.04 11.16 -22.03
N SER A 542 -18.46 12.24 -21.38
CA SER A 542 -19.46 12.20 -20.30
C SER A 542 -20.88 11.89 -20.82
N ALA A 543 -21.82 11.70 -19.90
CA ALA A 543 -23.24 11.76 -20.22
C ALA A 543 -23.62 13.16 -20.73
N TRP A 544 -24.68 13.24 -21.58
CA TRP A 544 -25.24 14.51 -22.00
C TRP A 544 -26.00 15.19 -20.88
N VAL A 545 -25.80 16.50 -20.74
CA VAL A 545 -26.66 17.40 -19.98
C VAL A 545 -27.51 18.18 -20.98
N GLN A 546 -28.83 18.17 -20.84
CA GLN A 546 -29.77 18.67 -21.83
C GLN A 546 -30.78 19.64 -21.21
N VAL A 547 -31.12 20.68 -21.98
CA VAL A 547 -32.23 21.59 -21.73
C VAL A 547 -33.14 21.55 -22.94
N ASP A 548 -34.39 21.20 -22.71
CA ASP A 548 -35.41 21.05 -23.74
C ASP A 548 -36.33 22.25 -23.79
N ASN A 549 -36.85 22.53 -25.00
CA ASN A 549 -37.92 23.50 -25.26
C ASN A 549 -37.60 24.94 -24.79
N HIS A 550 -36.36 25.38 -24.97
CA HIS A 550 -36.01 26.78 -24.69
C HIS A 550 -36.51 27.68 -25.82
N ALA A 551 -37.39 28.62 -25.48
CA ALA A 551 -37.93 29.59 -26.44
C ALA A 551 -36.90 30.72 -26.69
N ILE A 552 -36.49 30.95 -27.93
CA ILE A 552 -35.65 32.08 -28.31
C ILE A 552 -36.49 33.36 -28.26
N SER A 553 -36.09 34.29 -27.42
CA SER A 553 -36.78 35.57 -27.24
C SER A 553 -36.81 36.36 -28.53
N ALA A 554 -37.92 36.98 -28.81
CA ALA A 554 -38.07 37.84 -29.98
C ALA A 554 -37.08 39.01 -29.94
N LEU A 555 -36.58 39.41 -31.11
CA LEU A 555 -35.75 40.60 -31.25
C LEU A 555 -36.60 41.83 -30.98
N VAL A 556 -36.18 42.74 -30.12
CA VAL A 556 -36.84 44.01 -29.85
C VAL A 556 -36.14 45.11 -30.64
N GLY A 557 -36.81 45.60 -31.67
CA GLY A 557 -36.62 46.91 -32.29
C GLY A 557 -35.30 47.22 -33.01
N GLY A 558 -35.29 46.98 -34.26
CA GLY A 558 -34.54 47.73 -35.29
C GLY A 558 -35.44 47.80 -36.53
N GLY A 559 -36.11 48.92 -36.72
CA GLY A 559 -36.92 49.12 -37.94
C GLY A 559 -36.03 49.24 -39.17
N GLY A 560 -36.04 48.25 -40.04
CA GLY A 560 -35.33 48.26 -41.31
C GLY A 560 -35.26 46.84 -41.88
N GLY A 561 -36.16 46.50 -42.79
CA GLY A 561 -36.32 45.14 -43.29
C GLY A 561 -35.10 44.63 -44.05
N GLY A 562 -34.84 43.43 -43.87
CA GLY A 562 -33.86 42.55 -44.47
C GLY A 562 -33.71 41.35 -43.55
N GLY A 563 -34.67 40.43 -43.55
CA GLY A 563 -34.50 39.19 -42.79
C GLY A 563 -33.44 38.35 -43.45
N VAL A 564 -32.41 38.01 -42.69
CA VAL A 564 -31.43 36.99 -43.11
C VAL A 564 -32.18 35.72 -43.46
N THR A 565 -32.13 35.34 -44.72
CA THR A 565 -32.74 34.09 -45.14
C THR A 565 -31.75 32.95 -44.92
N THR A 566 -32.18 31.91 -44.23
CA THR A 566 -31.34 30.73 -44.02
C THR A 566 -31.78 29.66 -45.00
N PHE A 567 -30.85 29.25 -45.86
CA PHE A 567 -31.07 28.16 -46.83
C PHE A 567 -30.46 26.87 -46.23
N SER A 568 -31.25 25.82 -46.15
CA SER A 568 -30.79 24.50 -45.72
C SER A 568 -31.01 23.51 -46.85
N GLN A 569 -29.99 23.34 -47.68
CA GLN A 569 -30.02 22.48 -48.86
C GLN A 569 -28.63 22.01 -49.28
N ALA A 570 -28.58 20.92 -50.06
CA ALA A 570 -27.32 20.30 -50.46
C ALA A 570 -26.51 21.16 -51.47
N ASP A 571 -27.19 21.89 -52.32
CA ASP A 571 -26.55 22.73 -53.33
C ASP A 571 -26.61 24.22 -52.94
N TYR A 572 -25.66 25.00 -53.46
CA TYR A 572 -25.62 26.45 -53.27
C TYR A 572 -26.92 27.10 -53.76
N PRO A 573 -27.59 27.97 -52.95
CA PRO A 573 -28.81 28.66 -53.36
C PRO A 573 -28.57 29.54 -54.60
N SER A 574 -29.45 29.46 -55.55
CA SER A 574 -29.32 30.18 -56.82
C SER A 574 -30.33 31.32 -57.04
N VAL A 575 -31.27 31.47 -56.12
CA VAL A 575 -32.32 32.49 -56.18
C VAL A 575 -32.54 33.09 -54.78
N ASP A 576 -32.94 34.37 -54.78
CA ASP A 576 -33.30 35.12 -53.57
C ASP A 576 -32.19 35.21 -52.52
N ILE A 577 -30.91 35.31 -52.92
CA ILE A 577 -29.75 35.45 -52.09
C ILE A 577 -29.47 36.96 -51.93
N GLU A 578 -29.37 37.41 -50.66
CA GLU A 578 -28.96 38.76 -50.31
C GLU A 578 -27.67 38.72 -49.46
N GLU A 579 -26.93 39.83 -49.43
CA GLU A 579 -25.73 39.98 -48.60
C GLU A 579 -26.10 39.80 -47.13
N GLY A 580 -25.44 38.84 -46.45
CA GLY A 580 -25.72 38.45 -45.09
C GLY A 580 -26.57 37.18 -44.95
N ASP A 581 -27.10 36.61 -46.04
CA ASP A 581 -27.81 35.33 -45.99
C ASP A 581 -26.85 34.18 -45.64
N ILE A 582 -27.38 33.17 -44.96
CA ILE A 582 -26.62 32.02 -44.52
C ILE A 582 -27.11 30.78 -45.25
N TRP A 583 -26.17 30.10 -45.89
CA TRP A 583 -26.42 28.81 -46.51
C TRP A 583 -25.85 27.67 -45.63
N TYR A 584 -26.72 26.73 -45.31
CA TYR A 584 -26.37 25.53 -44.61
C TYR A 584 -26.36 24.35 -45.58
N GLU A 585 -25.17 23.83 -45.88
CA GLU A 585 -24.98 22.67 -46.75
C GLU A 585 -25.41 21.39 -46.00
N THR A 586 -26.34 20.62 -46.55
CA THR A 586 -26.90 19.42 -45.96
C THR A 586 -26.33 18.12 -46.51
N ASP A 587 -25.35 18.22 -47.41
CA ASP A 587 -24.63 17.05 -47.90
C ASP A 587 -23.41 16.68 -47.04
N ALA A 588 -22.47 15.90 -47.55
CA ALA A 588 -21.41 15.25 -46.80
C ALA A 588 -20.48 16.14 -45.95
N SER A 589 -20.53 17.48 -46.05
CA SER A 589 -19.61 18.36 -45.31
C SER A 589 -20.25 19.17 -44.18
N ASN A 590 -21.57 19.30 -44.11
CA ASN A 590 -22.31 20.04 -43.08
C ASN A 590 -21.69 21.43 -42.77
N GLN A 591 -21.30 22.18 -43.77
CA GLN A 591 -20.65 23.47 -43.60
C GLN A 591 -21.65 24.63 -43.67
N ILE A 592 -21.37 25.71 -42.95
CA ILE A 592 -22.14 26.94 -42.93
C ILE A 592 -21.35 27.97 -43.72
N TYR A 593 -22.01 28.60 -44.69
CA TYR A 593 -21.46 29.69 -45.52
C TYR A 593 -22.28 30.95 -45.31
N SER A 594 -21.65 32.11 -45.27
CA SER A 594 -22.30 33.41 -45.37
C SER A 594 -22.10 33.96 -46.80
N TYR A 595 -23.12 34.62 -47.30
CA TYR A 595 -23.01 35.35 -48.56
C TYR A 595 -22.59 36.79 -48.27
N ASP A 596 -21.38 37.16 -48.75
CA ASP A 596 -20.80 38.51 -48.66
C ASP A 596 -21.13 39.36 -49.86
#